data_204f934211c21304dd0ee1c7e0765cef
#
_entry.id   204f934211c21304dd0ee1c7e0765cef
#
_cell.length_a   1.000
_cell.length_b   1.000
_cell.length_c   1.000
_cell.angle_alpha   90.00
_cell.angle_beta   90.00
_cell.angle_gamma   90.00
#
_symmetry.space_group_name_H-M   'P 1'
#
loop_
_entity.id
_entity.type
_entity.pdbx_description
1 polymer ?
#
loop_
_entity_poly.entity_id
_entity_poly.type
_entity_poly.pdbx_seq_one_letter_code
_entity_poly.pdbx_strand_id
1 'polypeptide(L)'
;MTASPALSIIVPAYNVAASIDKCIASICIQTRSDFEILLIDDGSEDATPDLGKLWAERDERIRFFSLPHKGVAAVRNFGLREAHAEQIMFVDSDDYLASDTVACLLQLKKEHHAQIAIGGYVTESLEGEATYPRQLGDKVLTGAQAYREALYAERLQTYNCMKVFDKELFEGIEYPEGAFLEDYQVIPLVYRRAKRIVSTSRVLYHYVQHEKSILNDAAHHAMVHSAWATACAKRYQEAMASDVLSRRQKAFYRIHLTRQIIRTALEYAERAAKADAQQEDNQLCLEKTLELLERVYGKRVRIEELETVLKKTIRQKALVKLFYW
;
A
#
# COMPACT_ATOMS: atom_id res chain seq x y z
N MET A 1 23.97 23.38 16.63
CA MET A 1 23.64 22.18 15.81
C MET A 1 22.22 21.81 16.18
N THR A 2 21.26 21.96 15.29
CA THR A 2 19.91 21.48 15.50
C THR A 2 19.96 19.95 15.62
N ALA A 3 19.33 19.39 16.64
CA ALA A 3 19.29 17.93 16.82
C ALA A 3 18.67 17.29 15.58
N SER A 4 19.19 16.11 15.15
CA SER A 4 18.60 15.37 14.05
C SER A 4 17.13 15.04 14.38
N PRO A 5 16.17 15.19 13.44
CA PRO A 5 14.77 14.85 13.68
C PRO A 5 14.64 13.36 14.05
N ALA A 6 13.68 13.05 14.92
CA ALA A 6 13.39 11.67 15.30
C ALA A 6 12.60 10.90 14.21
N LEU A 7 11.90 11.63 13.33
CA LEU A 7 11.06 11.09 12.28
C LEU A 7 11.10 12.00 11.05
N SER A 8 11.22 11.43 9.86
CA SER A 8 10.97 12.13 8.58
C SER A 8 9.60 11.71 8.05
N ILE A 9 8.70 12.66 7.89
CA ILE A 9 7.35 12.45 7.34
C ILE A 9 7.39 12.84 5.87
N ILE A 10 7.21 11.87 4.99
CA ILE A 10 7.23 12.04 3.53
C ILE A 10 5.79 12.19 3.05
N VAL A 11 5.49 13.32 2.42
CA VAL A 11 4.17 13.69 1.91
C VAL A 11 4.26 13.91 0.39
N PRO A 12 3.93 12.89 -0.43
CA PRO A 12 3.80 13.05 -1.88
C PRO A 12 2.58 13.91 -2.20
N ALA A 13 2.71 14.86 -3.12
CA ALA A 13 1.62 15.74 -3.54
C ALA A 13 1.56 15.83 -5.08
N TYR A 14 0.36 15.68 -5.65
CA TYR A 14 0.11 15.89 -7.09
C TYR A 14 -1.33 16.32 -7.31
N ASN A 15 -1.56 17.58 -7.74
CA ASN A 15 -2.88 18.15 -7.99
C ASN A 15 -3.85 18.00 -6.80
N VAL A 16 -3.40 18.39 -5.59
CA VAL A 16 -4.10 18.23 -4.30
C VAL A 16 -4.39 19.56 -3.60
N ALA A 17 -4.49 20.65 -4.34
CA ALA A 17 -4.75 21.96 -3.77
C ALA A 17 -5.98 22.02 -2.85
N ALA A 18 -6.98 21.16 -3.08
CA ALA A 18 -8.19 21.12 -2.27
C ALA A 18 -8.02 20.43 -0.89
N SER A 19 -7.02 19.57 -0.71
CA SER A 19 -6.84 18.72 0.48
C SER A 19 -5.55 18.98 1.26
N ILE A 20 -4.52 19.48 0.59
CA ILE A 20 -3.17 19.64 1.14
C ILE A 20 -3.14 20.45 2.46
N ASP A 21 -3.97 21.48 2.59
CA ASP A 21 -4.03 22.30 3.81
C ASP A 21 -4.47 21.48 5.02
N LYS A 22 -5.49 20.63 4.87
CA LYS A 22 -5.97 19.74 5.94
C LYS A 22 -4.90 18.74 6.34
N CYS A 23 -4.24 18.15 5.35
CA CYS A 23 -3.17 17.18 5.55
C CYS A 23 -2.03 17.81 6.36
N ILE A 24 -1.41 18.86 5.84
CA ILE A 24 -0.23 19.49 6.46
C ILE A 24 -0.57 20.08 7.83
N ALA A 25 -1.74 20.75 7.98
CA ALA A 25 -2.18 21.24 9.28
C ALA A 25 -2.26 20.13 10.33
N SER A 26 -2.78 18.93 9.95
CA SER A 26 -2.87 17.78 10.86
C SER A 26 -1.51 17.26 11.32
N ILE A 27 -0.49 17.37 10.48
CA ILE A 27 0.88 17.01 10.81
C ILE A 27 1.53 18.08 11.69
N CYS A 28 1.33 19.36 11.38
CA CYS A 28 1.93 20.46 12.14
C CYS A 28 1.46 20.54 13.59
N ILE A 29 0.19 20.13 13.88
CA ILE A 29 -0.41 20.15 15.23
C ILE A 29 -0.15 18.88 16.05
N GLN A 30 0.71 17.98 15.59
CA GLN A 30 1.05 16.77 16.35
C GLN A 30 1.60 17.11 17.74
N THR A 31 1.24 16.31 18.75
CA THR A 31 1.67 16.52 20.15
C THR A 31 3.17 16.37 20.35
N ARG A 32 3.88 15.81 19.41
CA ARG A 32 5.33 15.71 19.34
C ARG A 32 5.84 16.55 18.18
N SER A 33 6.98 17.25 18.34
CA SER A 33 7.46 18.25 17.38
C SER A 33 8.85 17.95 16.80
N ASP A 34 9.56 16.92 17.27
CA ASP A 34 10.91 16.57 16.84
C ASP A 34 10.92 15.71 15.55
N PHE A 35 10.25 16.21 14.51
CA PHE A 35 10.20 15.60 13.18
C PHE A 35 10.43 16.65 12.09
N GLU A 36 10.78 16.20 10.89
CA GLU A 36 10.75 16.98 9.67
C GLU A 36 9.62 16.51 8.74
N ILE A 37 9.15 17.40 7.87
CA ILE A 37 8.17 17.13 6.83
C ILE A 37 8.82 17.35 5.48
N LEU A 38 8.86 16.31 4.65
CA LEU A 38 9.28 16.39 3.25
C LEU A 38 8.03 16.46 2.39
N LEU A 39 7.59 17.68 2.08
CA LEU A 39 6.48 17.93 1.18
C LEU A 39 7.00 17.98 -0.25
N ILE A 40 6.64 16.98 -1.05
CA ILE A 40 7.25 16.75 -2.36
C ILE A 40 6.16 16.80 -3.43
N ASP A 41 6.15 17.87 -4.19
CA ASP A 41 5.27 18.08 -5.33
C ASP A 41 5.81 17.35 -6.57
N ASP A 42 4.98 16.54 -7.19
CA ASP A 42 5.28 15.75 -8.38
C ASP A 42 4.87 16.49 -9.68
N GLY A 43 5.19 17.77 -9.77
CA GLY A 43 4.92 18.59 -10.97
C GLY A 43 3.45 18.92 -11.15
N SER A 44 2.76 19.35 -10.08
CA SER A 44 1.36 19.75 -10.14
C SER A 44 1.12 20.95 -11.04
N GLU A 45 -0.05 20.96 -11.67
CA GLU A 45 -0.52 22.03 -12.56
C GLU A 45 -1.56 22.96 -11.88
N ASP A 46 -2.01 22.60 -10.68
CA ASP A 46 -2.93 23.40 -9.85
C ASP A 46 -2.17 24.28 -8.83
N ALA A 47 -2.86 24.80 -7.83
CA ALA A 47 -2.26 25.66 -6.79
C ALA A 47 -1.39 24.88 -5.77
N THR A 48 -1.21 23.56 -5.90
CA THR A 48 -0.44 22.74 -4.94
C THR A 48 0.98 23.25 -4.70
N PRO A 49 1.79 23.63 -5.73
CA PRO A 49 3.16 24.10 -5.51
C PRO A 49 3.22 25.43 -4.72
N ASP A 50 2.26 26.33 -4.92
CA ASP A 50 2.23 27.61 -4.23
C ASP A 50 1.80 27.43 -2.76
N LEU A 51 0.84 26.56 -2.50
CA LEU A 51 0.46 26.15 -1.14
C LEU A 51 1.64 25.47 -0.42
N GLY A 52 2.38 24.61 -1.11
CA GLY A 52 3.55 23.95 -0.55
C GLY A 52 4.65 24.92 -0.11
N LYS A 53 4.97 25.93 -0.93
CA LYS A 53 5.90 27.02 -0.58
C LYS A 53 5.43 27.80 0.64
N LEU A 54 4.12 28.16 0.65
CA LEU A 54 3.52 28.91 1.75
C LEU A 54 3.59 28.14 3.08
N TRP A 55 3.39 26.84 3.08
CA TRP A 55 3.56 25.98 4.24
C TRP A 55 5.01 25.92 4.73
N ALA A 56 5.98 25.82 3.81
CA ALA A 56 7.41 25.82 4.15
C ALA A 56 7.88 27.16 4.74
N GLU A 57 7.26 28.29 4.35
CA GLU A 57 7.52 29.60 4.96
C GLU A 57 6.94 29.72 6.37
N ARG A 58 5.85 29.00 6.69
CA ARG A 58 5.14 29.09 7.97
C ARG A 58 5.70 28.16 9.05
N ASP A 59 6.29 27.04 8.67
CA ASP A 59 6.79 26.02 9.60
C ASP A 59 8.17 25.52 9.15
N GLU A 60 9.22 25.85 9.93
CA GLU A 60 10.63 25.51 9.62
C GLU A 60 10.91 23.99 9.55
N ARG A 61 10.00 23.16 10.04
CA ARG A 61 10.09 21.70 9.92
C ARG A 61 9.76 21.20 8.53
N ILE A 62 9.16 22.04 7.67
CA ILE A 62 8.74 21.66 6.31
C ILE A 62 9.84 22.01 5.31
N ARG A 63 10.30 20.97 4.61
CA ARG A 63 11.16 21.08 3.44
C ARG A 63 10.30 20.81 2.21
N PHE A 64 10.08 21.84 1.39
CA PHE A 64 9.31 21.72 0.14
C PHE A 64 10.23 21.44 -1.04
N PHE A 65 9.84 20.49 -1.87
CA PHE A 65 10.50 20.14 -3.14
C PHE A 65 9.47 20.13 -4.26
N SER A 66 9.81 20.67 -5.40
CA SER A 66 9.00 20.56 -6.63
C SER A 66 9.83 19.81 -7.67
N LEU A 67 9.31 18.68 -8.15
CA LEU A 67 9.96 17.76 -9.06
C LEU A 67 9.20 17.73 -10.40
N PRO A 68 9.85 17.37 -11.51
CA PRO A 68 9.14 17.00 -12.73
C PRO A 68 8.25 15.77 -12.48
N HIS A 69 7.05 15.75 -13.06
CA HIS A 69 6.10 14.66 -12.89
C HIS A 69 6.67 13.30 -13.34
N LYS A 70 6.76 12.36 -12.38
CA LYS A 70 7.25 10.98 -12.60
C LYS A 70 6.43 9.94 -11.87
N GLY A 71 5.39 10.33 -11.13
CA GLY A 71 4.54 9.47 -10.35
C GLY A 71 5.02 9.26 -8.92
N VAL A 72 4.09 8.83 -8.07
CA VAL A 72 4.26 8.71 -6.61
C VAL A 72 5.44 7.82 -6.19
N ALA A 73 5.77 6.79 -6.98
CA ALA A 73 6.93 5.93 -6.72
C ALA A 73 8.26 6.70 -6.73
N ALA A 74 8.45 7.56 -7.75
CA ALA A 74 9.63 8.42 -7.87
C ALA A 74 9.72 9.40 -6.68
N VAL A 75 8.59 9.98 -6.28
CA VAL A 75 8.48 10.90 -5.14
C VAL A 75 8.86 10.19 -3.83
N ARG A 76 8.35 8.98 -3.58
CA ARG A 76 8.70 8.20 -2.39
C ARG A 76 10.18 7.82 -2.37
N ASN A 77 10.76 7.41 -3.50
CA ASN A 77 12.19 7.15 -3.62
C ASN A 77 13.03 8.40 -3.33
N PHE A 78 12.61 9.56 -3.86
CA PHE A 78 13.25 10.83 -3.57
C PHE A 78 13.17 11.16 -2.07
N GLY A 79 11.98 11.06 -1.47
CA GLY A 79 11.77 11.32 -0.05
C GLY A 79 12.62 10.43 0.85
N LEU A 80 12.77 9.13 0.53
CA LEU A 80 13.65 8.21 1.27
C LEU A 80 15.12 8.64 1.20
N ARG A 81 15.60 9.19 0.08
CA ARG A 81 16.98 9.70 -0.04
C ARG A 81 17.18 10.98 0.77
N GLU A 82 16.23 11.91 0.71
CA GLU A 82 16.29 13.22 1.36
C GLU A 82 16.00 13.19 2.86
N ALA A 83 15.41 12.13 3.38
CA ALA A 83 15.07 11.99 4.79
C ALA A 83 16.33 11.99 5.69
N HIS A 84 16.35 12.87 6.70
CA HIS A 84 17.45 12.99 7.66
C HIS A 84 17.30 12.07 8.87
N ALA A 85 16.04 11.66 9.21
CA ALA A 85 15.79 10.78 10.33
C ALA A 85 16.04 9.31 10.00
N GLU A 86 16.37 8.54 11.04
CA GLU A 86 16.47 7.08 10.97
C GLU A 86 15.08 6.40 10.93
N GLN A 87 14.01 7.16 11.11
CA GLN A 87 12.64 6.67 11.07
C GLN A 87 11.83 7.43 10.03
N ILE A 88 10.97 6.70 9.32
CA ILE A 88 10.18 7.19 8.19
C ILE A 88 8.69 6.96 8.44
N MET A 89 7.88 7.93 8.05
CA MET A 89 6.44 7.81 7.91
C MET A 89 6.01 8.37 6.56
N PHE A 90 5.09 7.71 5.89
CA PHE A 90 4.43 8.24 4.69
C PHE A 90 3.03 8.71 5.05
N VAL A 91 2.64 9.85 4.51
CA VAL A 91 1.28 10.40 4.65
C VAL A 91 0.83 10.83 3.25
N ASP A 92 -0.30 10.31 2.79
CA ASP A 92 -0.87 10.72 1.51
C ASP A 92 -1.53 12.09 1.67
N SER A 93 -1.35 12.98 0.69
CA SER A 93 -1.69 14.42 0.81
C SER A 93 -3.18 14.74 0.76
N ASP A 94 -4.01 13.75 0.51
CA ASP A 94 -5.48 13.81 0.56
C ASP A 94 -6.06 13.28 1.90
N ASP A 95 -5.20 12.78 2.78
CA ASP A 95 -5.54 12.20 4.08
C ASP A 95 -5.12 13.11 5.25
N TYR A 96 -5.42 12.70 6.48
CA TYR A 96 -4.98 13.44 7.68
C TYR A 96 -4.76 12.52 8.89
N LEU A 97 -4.02 13.05 9.89
CA LEU A 97 -3.62 12.33 11.08
C LEU A 97 -4.46 12.72 12.30
N ALA A 98 -4.66 11.78 13.23
CA ALA A 98 -5.05 12.13 14.59
C ALA A 98 -3.92 12.91 15.28
N SER A 99 -4.26 13.82 16.23
CA SER A 99 -3.31 14.78 16.80
C SER A 99 -2.12 14.18 17.56
N ASP A 100 -2.18 12.92 17.94
CA ASP A 100 -1.14 12.20 18.69
C ASP A 100 -0.55 10.99 17.96
N THR A 101 -0.77 10.89 16.65
CA THR A 101 -0.31 9.78 15.81
C THR A 101 1.20 9.56 15.92
N VAL A 102 1.98 10.63 15.73
CA VAL A 102 3.44 10.56 15.79
C VAL A 102 3.91 10.08 17.16
N ALA A 103 3.39 10.67 18.24
CA ALA A 103 3.75 10.29 19.60
C ALA A 103 3.38 8.83 19.89
N CYS A 104 2.17 8.41 19.53
CA CYS A 104 1.67 7.07 19.75
C CYS A 104 2.50 6.02 19.02
N LEU A 105 2.77 6.19 17.72
CA LEU A 105 3.50 5.19 16.93
C LEU A 105 4.97 5.10 17.35
N LEU A 106 5.64 6.22 17.65
CA LEU A 106 7.02 6.22 18.13
C LEU A 106 7.14 5.57 19.51
N GLN A 107 6.18 5.86 20.41
CA GLN A 107 6.14 5.25 21.75
C GLN A 107 5.91 3.74 21.64
N LEU A 108 4.91 3.31 20.87
CA LEU A 108 4.60 1.90 20.65
C LEU A 108 5.80 1.13 20.08
N LYS A 109 6.49 1.73 19.10
CA LYS A 109 7.70 1.18 18.50
C LYS A 109 8.83 1.01 19.51
N LYS A 110 9.04 2.02 20.38
CA LYS A 110 10.06 2.01 21.44
C LYS A 110 9.75 0.96 22.49
N GLU A 111 8.52 0.90 23.01
CA GLU A 111 8.11 -0.04 24.07
C GLU A 111 8.28 -1.50 23.66
N HIS A 112 8.00 -1.80 22.39
CA HIS A 112 8.09 -3.15 21.86
C HIS A 112 9.42 -3.46 21.18
N HIS A 113 10.40 -2.54 21.18
CA HIS A 113 11.67 -2.68 20.43
C HIS A 113 11.41 -3.12 18.98
N ALA A 114 10.40 -2.51 18.33
CA ALA A 114 9.94 -2.86 16.99
C ALA A 114 10.61 -1.96 15.94
N GLN A 115 10.80 -2.51 14.74
CA GLN A 115 11.31 -1.75 13.60
C GLN A 115 10.18 -1.13 12.78
N ILE A 116 8.94 -1.62 12.98
CA ILE A 116 7.74 -1.07 12.35
C ILE A 116 6.64 -0.98 13.41
N ALA A 117 5.99 0.19 13.50
CA ALA A 117 4.74 0.36 14.24
C ALA A 117 3.61 0.68 13.25
N ILE A 118 2.43 0.07 13.45
CA ILE A 118 1.26 0.18 12.58
C ILE A 118 0.08 0.69 13.39
N GLY A 119 -0.52 1.80 12.97
CA GLY A 119 -1.75 2.36 13.54
C GLY A 119 -3.01 1.79 12.91
N GLY A 120 -4.13 1.93 13.62
CA GLY A 120 -5.44 1.77 13.03
C GLY A 120 -5.82 2.98 12.15
N TYR A 121 -6.79 2.78 11.28
CA TYR A 121 -7.32 3.84 10.43
C TYR A 121 -8.84 3.78 10.33
N VAL A 122 -9.44 4.87 9.93
CA VAL A 122 -10.84 4.99 9.56
C VAL A 122 -10.92 5.47 8.12
N THR A 123 -11.93 5.01 7.39
CA THR A 123 -12.26 5.51 6.06
C THR A 123 -13.39 6.50 6.20
N GLU A 124 -13.24 7.70 5.66
CA GLU A 124 -14.23 8.77 5.71
C GLU A 124 -14.67 9.16 4.30
N SER A 125 -15.97 9.37 4.11
CA SER A 125 -16.49 10.02 2.91
C SER A 125 -16.26 11.53 2.98
N LEU A 126 -16.44 12.25 1.86
CA LEU A 126 -16.38 13.71 1.83
C LEU A 126 -17.47 14.35 2.70
N GLU A 127 -18.59 13.67 2.91
CA GLU A 127 -19.71 14.07 3.77
C GLU A 127 -19.43 13.81 5.26
N GLY A 128 -18.28 13.19 5.59
CA GLY A 128 -17.89 12.89 6.97
C GLY A 128 -18.46 11.57 7.51
N GLU A 129 -19.08 10.75 6.67
CA GLU A 129 -19.48 9.39 7.08
C GLU A 129 -18.24 8.51 7.27
N ALA A 130 -18.10 7.92 8.46
CA ALA A 130 -16.94 7.13 8.82
C ALA A 130 -17.24 5.63 8.80
N THR A 131 -16.36 4.85 8.18
CA THR A 131 -16.36 3.38 8.26
C THR A 131 -15.07 2.87 8.87
N TYR A 132 -15.20 1.86 9.72
CA TYR A 132 -14.07 1.27 10.44
C TYR A 132 -13.71 -0.07 9.79
N PRO A 133 -12.76 -0.09 8.85
CA PRO A 133 -12.35 -1.34 8.23
C PRO A 133 -11.70 -2.27 9.26
N ARG A 134 -11.64 -3.56 8.91
CA ARG A 134 -11.05 -4.56 9.80
C ARG A 134 -9.58 -4.25 10.06
N GLN A 135 -9.26 -3.93 11.30
CA GLN A 135 -7.90 -3.62 11.76
C GLN A 135 -7.14 -4.91 12.14
N LEU A 136 -5.81 -4.79 12.14
CA LEU A 136 -4.94 -5.89 12.62
C LEU A 136 -5.12 -6.16 14.12
N GLY A 137 -5.52 -5.16 14.89
CA GLY A 137 -5.60 -5.18 16.35
C GLY A 137 -4.23 -5.00 17.00
N ASP A 138 -4.20 -5.11 18.34
CA ASP A 138 -2.97 -4.97 19.12
C ASP A 138 -2.18 -6.28 19.04
N LYS A 139 -1.06 -6.28 18.31
CA LYS A 139 -0.24 -7.47 18.05
C LYS A 139 1.23 -7.13 17.95
N VAL A 140 2.04 -8.14 18.27
CA VAL A 140 3.46 -8.17 17.96
C VAL A 140 3.72 -9.33 17.00
N LEU A 141 4.36 -9.03 15.87
CA LEU A 141 4.64 -9.98 14.80
C LEU A 141 6.14 -10.00 14.49
N THR A 142 6.64 -11.14 14.06
CA THR A 142 7.91 -11.20 13.34
C THR A 142 7.72 -10.75 11.89
N GLY A 143 8.79 -10.32 11.23
CA GLY A 143 8.73 -9.94 9.80
C GLY A 143 8.23 -11.10 8.91
N ALA A 144 8.62 -12.33 9.22
CA ALA A 144 8.13 -13.52 8.51
C ALA A 144 6.61 -13.73 8.68
N GLN A 145 6.06 -13.42 9.86
CA GLN A 145 4.61 -13.47 10.10
C GLN A 145 3.90 -12.35 9.33
N ALA A 146 4.43 -11.12 9.41
CA ALA A 146 3.87 -9.97 8.72
C ALA A 146 3.91 -10.15 7.19
N TYR A 147 5.01 -10.67 6.65
CA TYR A 147 5.13 -10.99 5.23
C TYR A 147 4.04 -11.98 4.77
N ARG A 148 3.83 -13.04 5.55
CA ARG A 148 2.76 -14.01 5.25
C ARG A 148 1.36 -13.38 5.29
N GLU A 149 1.06 -12.61 6.34
CA GLU A 149 -0.24 -11.92 6.46
C GLU A 149 -0.47 -10.96 5.28
N ALA A 150 0.57 -10.23 4.84
CA ALA A 150 0.52 -9.36 3.69
C ALA A 150 0.27 -10.11 2.37
N LEU A 151 0.88 -11.29 2.18
CA LEU A 151 0.67 -12.09 0.97
C LEU A 151 -0.78 -12.56 0.82
N TYR A 152 -1.45 -12.85 1.91
CA TYR A 152 -2.85 -13.30 1.89
C TYR A 152 -3.86 -12.14 1.88
N ALA A 153 -3.38 -10.88 2.01
CA ALA A 153 -4.14 -9.62 1.92
C ALA A 153 -5.41 -9.53 2.81
N GLU A 154 -5.54 -10.43 3.79
CA GLU A 154 -6.77 -10.52 4.58
C GLU A 154 -6.72 -9.70 5.88
N ARG A 155 -5.52 -9.37 6.38
CA ARG A 155 -5.37 -8.76 7.70
C ARG A 155 -4.34 -7.65 7.78
N LEU A 156 -3.19 -7.78 7.11
CA LEU A 156 -2.14 -6.79 7.14
C LEU A 156 -2.08 -6.03 5.82
N GLN A 157 -2.42 -4.75 5.91
CA GLN A 157 -2.46 -3.86 4.76
C GLN A 157 -1.04 -3.56 4.24
N THR A 158 -0.91 -3.45 2.92
CA THR A 158 0.34 -3.10 2.25
C THR A 158 0.47 -1.61 1.93
N TYR A 159 -0.47 -0.78 2.38
CA TYR A 159 -0.38 0.68 2.21
C TYR A 159 0.88 1.23 2.88
N ASN A 160 1.44 2.29 2.31
CA ASN A 160 2.58 2.99 2.90
C ASN A 160 2.21 3.78 4.16
N CYS A 161 1.03 4.40 4.16
CA CYS A 161 0.51 5.24 5.22
C CYS A 161 0.24 4.48 6.53
N MET A 162 -0.13 5.21 7.58
CA MET A 162 -0.42 4.71 8.95
C MET A 162 0.71 3.93 9.65
N LYS A 163 1.94 4.08 9.21
CA LYS A 163 3.09 3.30 9.73
C LYS A 163 4.32 4.16 9.97
N VAL A 164 5.08 3.81 10.99
CA VAL A 164 6.45 4.29 11.20
C VAL A 164 7.39 3.12 10.98
N PHE A 165 8.40 3.32 10.13
CA PHE A 165 9.41 2.33 9.76
C PHE A 165 10.80 2.78 10.20
N ASP A 166 11.70 1.84 10.50
CA ASP A 166 13.13 2.12 10.43
C ASP A 166 13.54 2.29 8.97
N LYS A 167 14.26 3.37 8.66
CA LYS A 167 14.70 3.71 7.29
C LYS A 167 15.59 2.61 6.69
N GLU A 168 16.41 1.96 7.49
CA GLU A 168 17.28 0.85 7.07
C GLU A 168 16.54 -0.30 6.37
N LEU A 169 15.25 -0.50 6.68
CA LEU A 169 14.43 -1.54 6.05
C LEU A 169 14.24 -1.33 4.54
N PHE A 170 14.44 -0.10 4.07
CA PHE A 170 14.32 0.26 2.65
C PHE A 170 15.66 0.20 1.89
N GLU A 171 16.80 -0.06 2.55
CA GLU A 171 18.10 -0.14 1.88
C GLU A 171 18.09 -1.13 0.70
N GLY A 172 18.42 -0.64 -0.51
CA GLY A 172 18.38 -1.45 -1.75
C GLY A 172 16.99 -1.95 -2.15
N ILE A 173 15.91 -1.37 -1.58
CA ILE A 173 14.54 -1.50 -2.10
C ILE A 173 14.14 -0.13 -2.67
N GLU A 174 13.72 -0.13 -3.92
CA GLU A 174 13.16 1.05 -4.57
C GLU A 174 11.72 0.79 -4.98
N TYR A 175 10.89 1.82 -4.86
CA TYR A 175 9.57 1.80 -5.45
C TYR A 175 9.71 1.79 -6.97
N PRO A 176 9.02 0.89 -7.69
CA PRO A 176 9.12 0.79 -9.14
C PRO A 176 8.47 2.02 -9.80
N GLU A 177 9.28 2.90 -10.37
CA GLU A 177 8.81 4.11 -11.05
C GLU A 177 7.89 3.75 -12.22
N GLY A 178 6.83 4.52 -12.40
CA GLY A 178 5.81 4.30 -13.43
C GLY A 178 4.88 3.10 -13.17
N ALA A 179 5.05 2.37 -12.03
CA ALA A 179 4.15 1.29 -11.68
C ALA A 179 2.99 1.81 -10.81
N PHE A 180 1.79 1.32 -11.10
CA PHE A 180 0.67 1.39 -10.17
C PHE A 180 0.78 0.29 -9.11
N LEU A 181 0.20 0.52 -7.92
CA LEU A 181 0.26 -0.42 -6.79
C LEU A 181 1.71 -0.76 -6.40
N GLU A 182 2.55 0.26 -6.35
CA GLU A 182 3.95 0.15 -5.97
C GLU A 182 4.12 -0.27 -4.51
N ASP A 183 3.23 0.17 -3.63
CA ASP A 183 3.16 -0.22 -2.21
C ASP A 183 2.82 -1.69 -2.04
N TYR A 184 1.89 -2.21 -2.85
CA TYR A 184 1.54 -3.63 -2.90
C TYR A 184 2.76 -4.50 -3.24
N GLN A 185 3.73 -3.98 -3.99
CA GLN A 185 4.96 -4.67 -4.34
C GLN A 185 6.05 -4.52 -3.27
N VAL A 186 6.22 -3.33 -2.72
CA VAL A 186 7.35 -2.94 -1.85
C VAL A 186 7.12 -3.33 -0.39
N ILE A 187 5.97 -2.99 0.18
CA ILE A 187 5.74 -3.14 1.63
C ILE A 187 5.88 -4.58 2.14
N PRO A 188 5.45 -5.64 1.42
CA PRO A 188 5.74 -7.01 1.85
C PRO A 188 7.24 -7.31 1.97
N LEU A 189 8.08 -6.74 1.09
CA LEU A 189 9.54 -6.92 1.16
C LEU A 189 10.12 -6.22 2.39
N VAL A 190 9.63 -5.02 2.70
CA VAL A 190 9.99 -4.27 3.91
C VAL A 190 9.56 -5.04 5.17
N TYR A 191 8.34 -5.59 5.21
CA TYR A 191 7.92 -6.44 6.33
C TYR A 191 8.83 -7.64 6.53
N ARG A 192 9.22 -8.33 5.45
CA ARG A 192 10.09 -9.51 5.51
C ARG A 192 11.44 -9.22 6.19
N ARG A 193 11.97 -8.00 6.06
CA ARG A 193 13.24 -7.58 6.64
C ARG A 193 13.17 -7.27 8.12
N ALA A 194 12.01 -6.82 8.60
CA ALA A 194 11.85 -6.45 9.99
C ALA A 194 11.98 -7.67 10.91
N LYS A 195 12.68 -7.51 12.02
CA LYS A 195 12.73 -8.53 13.08
C LYS A 195 11.43 -8.53 13.90
N ARG A 196 10.91 -7.33 14.18
CA ARG A 196 9.71 -7.14 14.99
C ARG A 196 8.85 -5.99 14.48
N ILE A 197 7.56 -6.24 14.43
CA ILE A 197 6.50 -5.32 14.01
C ILE A 197 5.46 -5.29 15.10
N VAL A 198 4.98 -4.12 15.46
CA VAL A 198 3.90 -3.94 16.43
C VAL A 198 2.74 -3.21 15.79
N SER A 199 1.51 -3.53 16.18
CA SER A 199 0.32 -2.83 15.71
C SER A 199 -0.61 -2.48 16.86
N THR A 200 -1.42 -1.43 16.64
CA THR A 200 -2.53 -1.07 17.52
C THR A 200 -3.81 -0.88 16.73
N SER A 201 -4.94 -1.18 17.38
CA SER A 201 -6.29 -0.91 16.86
C SER A 201 -6.71 0.57 17.01
N ARG A 202 -5.91 1.38 17.68
CA ARG A 202 -6.19 2.81 17.87
C ARG A 202 -6.22 3.52 16.51
N VAL A 203 -7.30 4.26 16.22
CA VAL A 203 -7.43 5.04 14.99
C VAL A 203 -6.49 6.24 15.06
N LEU A 204 -5.47 6.22 14.21
CA LEU A 204 -4.42 7.22 14.12
C LEU A 204 -4.35 7.88 12.74
N TYR A 205 -5.08 7.35 11.77
CA TYR A 205 -5.06 7.78 10.39
C TYR A 205 -6.48 7.86 9.83
N HIS A 206 -6.78 8.93 9.10
CA HIS A 206 -8.06 9.19 8.48
C HIS A 206 -7.88 9.16 6.96
N TYR A 207 -8.32 8.06 6.36
CA TYR A 207 -8.31 7.86 4.91
C TYR A 207 -9.56 8.50 4.31
N VAL A 208 -9.40 9.54 3.50
CA VAL A 208 -10.51 10.28 2.89
C VAL A 208 -10.81 9.73 1.51
N GLN A 209 -12.04 9.26 1.31
CA GLN A 209 -12.49 8.75 0.01
C GLN A 209 -12.93 9.90 -0.89
N HIS A 210 -12.33 10.01 -2.06
CA HIS A 210 -12.72 10.94 -3.12
C HIS A 210 -13.37 10.18 -4.28
N GLU A 211 -14.39 10.80 -4.90
CA GLU A 211 -15.01 10.23 -6.11
C GLU A 211 -13.98 10.05 -7.25
N LYS A 212 -12.99 10.92 -7.31
CA LYS A 212 -11.89 10.90 -8.28
C LYS A 212 -10.69 10.04 -7.86
N SER A 213 -10.84 9.16 -6.86
CA SER A 213 -9.76 8.21 -6.54
C SER A 213 -9.43 7.37 -7.77
N ILE A 214 -8.15 7.25 -8.10
CA ILE A 214 -7.64 6.47 -9.25
C ILE A 214 -8.21 5.05 -9.28
N LEU A 215 -8.48 4.46 -8.10
CA LEU A 215 -9.05 3.12 -7.97
C LEU A 215 -10.54 3.05 -8.34
N ASN A 216 -11.26 4.18 -8.30
CA ASN A 216 -12.69 4.27 -8.56
C ASN A 216 -13.00 4.85 -9.95
N ASP A 217 -12.00 5.38 -10.65
CA ASP A 217 -12.19 5.99 -11.97
C ASP A 217 -12.32 4.92 -13.06
N ALA A 218 -13.51 4.88 -13.68
CA ALA A 218 -13.82 3.96 -14.76
C ALA A 218 -12.86 4.10 -15.97
N ALA A 219 -12.35 5.32 -16.23
CA ALA A 219 -11.40 5.57 -17.33
C ALA A 219 -10.03 4.93 -17.10
N HIS A 220 -9.66 4.66 -15.84
CA HIS A 220 -8.39 4.04 -15.48
C HIS A 220 -8.49 2.55 -15.14
N HIS A 221 -9.69 1.98 -15.20
CA HIS A 221 -9.97 0.62 -14.74
C HIS A 221 -9.09 -0.45 -15.40
N ALA A 222 -8.95 -0.45 -16.72
CA ALA A 222 -8.11 -1.41 -17.45
C ALA A 222 -6.62 -1.28 -17.08
N MET A 223 -6.14 -0.03 -16.93
CA MET A 223 -4.78 0.27 -16.55
C MET A 223 -4.48 -0.20 -15.11
N VAL A 224 -5.34 0.11 -14.16
CA VAL A 224 -5.20 -0.33 -12.75
C VAL A 224 -5.23 -1.86 -12.67
N HIS A 225 -6.10 -2.53 -13.43
CA HIS A 225 -6.16 -3.98 -13.45
C HIS A 225 -4.92 -4.64 -14.06
N SER A 226 -4.40 -4.10 -15.17
CA SER A 226 -3.13 -4.56 -15.78
C SER A 226 -1.96 -4.42 -14.81
N ALA A 227 -1.92 -3.30 -14.08
CA ALA A 227 -0.94 -3.06 -13.02
C ALA A 227 -1.10 -4.07 -11.86
N TRP A 228 -2.33 -4.36 -11.44
CA TRP A 228 -2.62 -5.38 -10.43
C TRP A 228 -2.11 -6.76 -10.86
N ALA A 229 -2.37 -7.17 -12.10
CA ALA A 229 -1.89 -8.45 -12.63
C ALA A 229 -0.35 -8.52 -12.63
N THR A 230 0.31 -7.44 -13.02
CA THR A 230 1.77 -7.31 -13.00
C THR A 230 2.33 -7.37 -11.58
N ALA A 231 1.73 -6.63 -10.65
CA ALA A 231 2.12 -6.63 -9.24
C ALA A 231 1.93 -8.00 -8.58
N CYS A 232 0.82 -8.69 -8.87
CA CYS A 232 0.57 -10.06 -8.42
C CYS A 232 1.61 -11.05 -8.96
N ALA A 233 1.98 -10.94 -10.25
CA ALA A 233 3.01 -11.80 -10.86
C ALA A 233 4.37 -11.60 -10.15
N LYS A 234 4.78 -10.36 -9.90
CA LYS A 234 6.02 -10.03 -9.20
C LYS A 234 6.01 -10.55 -7.76
N ARG A 235 4.93 -10.30 -7.02
CA ARG A 235 4.77 -10.84 -5.65
C ARG A 235 4.81 -12.37 -5.62
N TYR A 236 4.22 -13.04 -6.60
CA TYR A 236 4.28 -14.48 -6.70
C TYR A 236 5.72 -14.98 -6.90
N GLN A 237 6.48 -14.37 -7.80
CA GLN A 237 7.90 -14.70 -8.02
C GLN A 237 8.72 -14.51 -6.75
N GLU A 238 8.59 -13.38 -6.07
CA GLU A 238 9.26 -13.07 -4.81
C GLU A 238 8.87 -14.07 -3.69
N ALA A 239 7.60 -14.43 -3.59
CA ALA A 239 7.15 -15.42 -2.62
C ALA A 239 7.72 -16.81 -2.90
N MET A 240 7.80 -17.23 -4.18
CA MET A 240 8.38 -18.51 -4.55
C MET A 240 9.89 -18.56 -4.34
N ALA A 241 10.60 -17.45 -4.55
CA ALA A 241 12.04 -17.32 -4.30
C ALA A 241 12.38 -17.15 -2.81
N SER A 242 11.40 -16.72 -1.98
CA SER A 242 11.61 -16.41 -0.56
C SER A 242 12.10 -17.60 0.25
N ASP A 243 13.06 -17.37 1.12
CA ASP A 243 13.60 -18.33 2.12
C ASP A 243 12.75 -18.39 3.41
N VAL A 244 11.97 -17.33 3.70
CA VAL A 244 11.11 -17.28 4.90
C VAL A 244 9.81 -18.08 4.76
N LEU A 245 9.46 -18.54 3.56
CA LEU A 245 8.31 -19.39 3.32
C LEU A 245 8.72 -20.85 3.16
N SER A 246 8.15 -21.75 3.97
CA SER A 246 8.28 -23.18 3.77
C SER A 246 7.66 -23.63 2.43
N ARG A 247 8.06 -24.81 1.91
CA ARG A 247 7.46 -25.40 0.70
C ARG A 247 5.93 -25.46 0.78
N ARG A 248 5.39 -25.75 1.96
CA ARG A 248 3.94 -25.83 2.21
C ARG A 248 3.27 -24.46 2.13
N GLN A 249 3.87 -23.43 2.74
CA GLN A 249 3.35 -22.06 2.67
C GLN A 249 3.37 -21.51 1.25
N LYS A 250 4.42 -21.82 0.47
CA LYS A 250 4.47 -21.49 -0.97
C LYS A 250 3.35 -22.18 -1.75
N ALA A 251 3.11 -23.47 -1.50
CA ALA A 251 2.01 -24.21 -2.14
C ALA A 251 0.64 -23.62 -1.75
N PHE A 252 0.45 -23.28 -0.49
CA PHE A 252 -0.79 -22.64 -0.02
C PHE A 252 -0.99 -21.27 -0.66
N TYR A 253 0.04 -20.41 -0.73
CA TYR A 253 -0.03 -19.13 -1.38
C TYR A 253 -0.38 -19.25 -2.86
N ARG A 254 0.26 -20.18 -3.58
CA ARG A 254 -0.08 -20.48 -4.98
C ARG A 254 -1.56 -20.82 -5.15
N ILE A 255 -2.12 -21.70 -4.31
CA ILE A 255 -3.53 -22.08 -4.36
C ILE A 255 -4.42 -20.87 -4.05
N HIS A 256 -4.07 -20.05 -3.04
CA HIS A 256 -4.82 -18.86 -2.66
C HIS A 256 -4.87 -17.85 -3.81
N LEU A 257 -3.71 -17.51 -4.39
CA LEU A 257 -3.59 -16.58 -5.50
C LEU A 257 -4.31 -17.09 -6.76
N THR A 258 -4.15 -18.39 -7.10
CA THR A 258 -4.88 -19.01 -8.21
C THR A 258 -6.38 -18.80 -8.09
N ARG A 259 -6.95 -18.95 -6.89
CA ARG A 259 -8.39 -18.75 -6.66
C ARG A 259 -8.83 -17.30 -6.83
N GLN A 260 -8.02 -16.35 -6.34
CA GLN A 260 -8.30 -14.92 -6.54
C GLN A 260 -8.30 -14.59 -8.04
N ILE A 261 -7.27 -15.02 -8.76
CA ILE A 261 -7.15 -14.78 -10.20
C ILE A 261 -8.33 -15.37 -10.97
N ILE A 262 -8.75 -16.62 -10.66
CA ILE A 262 -9.88 -17.26 -11.35
C ILE A 262 -11.19 -16.49 -11.10
N ARG A 263 -11.44 -16.02 -9.87
CA ARG A 263 -12.64 -15.21 -9.57
C ARG A 263 -12.64 -13.93 -10.38
N THR A 264 -11.52 -13.23 -10.41
CA THR A 264 -11.36 -12.02 -11.20
C THR A 264 -11.54 -12.30 -12.71
N ALA A 265 -11.01 -13.41 -13.22
CA ALA A 265 -11.21 -13.80 -14.61
C ALA A 265 -12.69 -14.08 -14.95
N LEU A 266 -13.43 -14.73 -14.06
CA LEU A 266 -14.87 -14.97 -14.23
C LEU A 266 -15.66 -13.67 -14.24
N GLU A 267 -15.35 -12.72 -13.34
CA GLU A 267 -15.99 -11.40 -13.31
C GLU A 267 -15.76 -10.63 -14.63
N TYR A 268 -14.53 -10.66 -15.16
CA TYR A 268 -14.24 -9.99 -16.43
C TYR A 268 -14.84 -10.72 -17.63
N ALA A 269 -14.93 -12.05 -17.61
CA ALA A 269 -15.62 -12.81 -18.65
C ALA A 269 -17.12 -12.45 -18.72
N GLU A 270 -17.76 -12.29 -17.56
CA GLU A 270 -19.16 -11.85 -17.49
C GLU A 270 -19.34 -10.40 -17.99
N ARG A 271 -18.43 -9.49 -17.63
CA ARG A 271 -18.45 -8.10 -18.07
C ARG A 271 -18.16 -7.97 -19.57
N ALA A 272 -17.16 -8.65 -20.09
CA ALA A 272 -16.80 -8.64 -21.50
C ALA A 272 -17.89 -9.26 -22.41
N ALA A 273 -18.77 -10.09 -21.86
CA ALA A 273 -19.93 -10.63 -22.58
C ALA A 273 -21.07 -9.61 -22.77
N LYS A 274 -21.03 -8.47 -22.06
CA LYS A 274 -21.99 -7.39 -22.22
C LYS A 274 -21.53 -6.43 -23.33
N ALA A 275 -22.42 -6.14 -24.27
CA ALA A 275 -22.16 -5.19 -25.35
C ALA A 275 -22.36 -3.76 -24.80
N ASP A 276 -21.37 -3.23 -24.09
CA ASP A 276 -21.35 -1.87 -23.55
C ASP A 276 -20.07 -1.13 -23.93
N ALA A 277 -19.99 0.16 -23.56
CA ALA A 277 -18.85 1.03 -23.88
C ALA A 277 -17.51 0.58 -23.25
N GLN A 278 -17.51 -0.36 -22.29
CA GLN A 278 -16.34 -0.87 -21.60
C GLN A 278 -15.93 -2.30 -22.06
N GLN A 279 -16.55 -2.82 -23.12
CA GLN A 279 -16.32 -4.19 -23.56
C GLN A 279 -14.85 -4.48 -23.90
N GLU A 280 -14.19 -3.59 -24.62
CA GLU A 280 -12.78 -3.74 -25.01
C GLU A 280 -11.86 -3.73 -23.78
N ASP A 281 -12.09 -2.83 -22.83
CA ASP A 281 -11.33 -2.76 -21.57
C ASP A 281 -11.52 -4.03 -20.73
N ASN A 282 -12.74 -4.53 -20.63
CA ASN A 282 -13.05 -5.76 -19.91
C ASN A 282 -12.37 -6.97 -20.58
N GLN A 283 -12.32 -7.00 -21.92
CA GLN A 283 -11.63 -8.05 -22.67
C GLN A 283 -10.12 -8.02 -22.39
N LEU A 284 -9.48 -6.84 -22.41
CA LEU A 284 -8.07 -6.68 -22.08
C LEU A 284 -7.77 -7.12 -20.64
N CYS A 285 -8.62 -6.74 -19.69
CA CYS A 285 -8.50 -7.17 -18.30
C CYS A 285 -8.59 -8.69 -18.14
N LEU A 286 -9.50 -9.33 -18.87
CA LEU A 286 -9.63 -10.80 -18.91
C LEU A 286 -8.37 -11.46 -19.45
N GLU A 287 -7.81 -10.98 -20.56
CA GLU A 287 -6.58 -11.50 -21.15
C GLU A 287 -5.40 -11.42 -20.18
N LYS A 288 -5.20 -10.25 -19.55
CA LYS A 288 -4.14 -10.07 -18.52
C LYS A 288 -4.33 -10.99 -17.30
N THR A 289 -5.57 -11.23 -16.91
CA THR A 289 -5.89 -12.14 -15.81
C THR A 289 -5.58 -13.58 -16.18
N LEU A 290 -5.87 -14.01 -17.41
CA LEU A 290 -5.56 -15.37 -17.89
C LEU A 290 -4.04 -15.58 -18.06
N GLU A 291 -3.30 -14.58 -18.53
CA GLU A 291 -1.82 -14.63 -18.56
C GLU A 291 -1.23 -14.82 -17.17
N LEU A 292 -1.75 -14.08 -16.18
CA LEU A 292 -1.34 -14.24 -14.78
C LEU A 292 -1.70 -15.62 -14.24
N LEU A 293 -2.88 -16.14 -14.57
CA LEU A 293 -3.30 -17.49 -14.18
C LEU A 293 -2.35 -18.55 -14.72
N GLU A 294 -1.94 -18.45 -15.98
CA GLU A 294 -0.99 -19.38 -16.59
C GLU A 294 0.36 -19.38 -15.83
N ARG A 295 0.86 -18.19 -15.45
CA ARG A 295 2.09 -18.06 -14.66
C ARG A 295 2.00 -18.70 -13.28
N VAL A 296 0.88 -18.51 -12.59
CA VAL A 296 0.70 -18.94 -11.19
C VAL A 296 0.28 -20.41 -11.11
N TYR A 297 -0.65 -20.84 -11.94
CA TYR A 297 -1.17 -22.21 -11.97
C TYR A 297 -0.23 -23.17 -12.66
N GLY A 298 0.60 -22.67 -13.59
CA GLY A 298 1.60 -23.45 -14.31
C GLY A 298 1.11 -24.14 -15.58
N LYS A 299 -0.11 -23.82 -16.03
CA LYS A 299 -0.66 -24.26 -17.32
C LYS A 299 -1.73 -23.28 -17.80
N ARG A 300 -1.91 -23.22 -19.13
CA ARG A 300 -2.98 -22.47 -19.76
C ARG A 300 -4.35 -23.05 -19.36
N VAL A 301 -5.29 -22.15 -19.04
CA VAL A 301 -6.66 -22.50 -18.67
C VAL A 301 -7.60 -21.75 -19.60
N ARG A 302 -8.55 -22.46 -20.21
CA ARG A 302 -9.58 -21.84 -21.05
C ARG A 302 -10.70 -21.30 -20.17
N ILE A 303 -11.45 -20.33 -20.67
CA ILE A 303 -12.54 -19.66 -19.92
C ILE A 303 -13.55 -20.69 -19.43
N GLU A 304 -13.92 -21.65 -20.28
CA GLU A 304 -14.91 -22.71 -19.97
C GLU A 304 -14.44 -23.65 -18.85
N GLU A 305 -13.12 -23.72 -18.61
CA GLU A 305 -12.52 -24.57 -17.57
C GLU A 305 -12.41 -23.85 -16.20
N LEU A 306 -12.57 -22.51 -16.13
CA LEU A 306 -12.29 -21.70 -14.95
C LEU A 306 -13.05 -22.18 -13.71
N GLU A 307 -14.34 -22.44 -13.81
CA GLU A 307 -15.15 -22.94 -12.69
C GLU A 307 -14.67 -24.31 -12.19
N THR A 308 -14.28 -25.21 -13.10
CA THR A 308 -13.79 -26.53 -12.76
C THR A 308 -12.46 -26.43 -12.01
N VAL A 309 -11.55 -25.56 -12.47
CA VAL A 309 -10.26 -25.30 -11.80
C VAL A 309 -10.52 -24.63 -10.43
N LEU A 310 -11.49 -23.71 -10.33
CA LEU A 310 -11.86 -23.09 -9.06
C LEU A 310 -12.37 -24.13 -8.04
N LYS A 311 -13.28 -25.01 -8.43
CA LYS A 311 -13.80 -26.09 -7.58
C LYS A 311 -12.66 -27.02 -7.11
N LYS A 312 -11.73 -27.36 -7.99
CA LYS A 312 -10.54 -28.18 -7.65
C LYS A 312 -9.63 -27.47 -6.65
N THR A 313 -9.34 -26.18 -6.83
CA THR A 313 -8.48 -25.42 -5.91
C THR A 313 -9.16 -25.16 -4.56
N ILE A 314 -10.50 -25.06 -4.50
CA ILE A 314 -11.25 -25.00 -3.24
C ILE A 314 -11.06 -26.29 -2.44
N ARG A 315 -11.20 -27.45 -3.06
CA ARG A 315 -10.99 -28.76 -2.41
C ARG A 315 -9.56 -28.90 -1.91
N GLN A 316 -8.56 -28.49 -2.70
CA GLN A 316 -7.16 -28.49 -2.29
C GLN A 316 -6.90 -27.59 -1.09
N LYS A 317 -7.51 -26.37 -1.03
CA LYS A 317 -7.38 -25.46 0.12
C LYS A 317 -7.98 -26.06 1.41
N ALA A 318 -9.11 -26.75 1.30
CA ALA A 318 -9.75 -27.42 2.45
C ALA A 318 -8.85 -28.56 2.99
N LEU A 319 -8.27 -29.36 2.12
CA LEU A 319 -7.34 -30.42 2.53
C LEU A 319 -6.08 -29.84 3.17
N VAL A 320 -5.51 -28.77 2.61
CA VAL A 320 -4.35 -28.09 3.21
C VAL A 320 -4.67 -27.50 4.58
N LYS A 321 -5.87 -26.91 4.79
CA LYS A 321 -6.32 -26.43 6.11
C LYS A 321 -6.42 -27.54 7.16
N LEU A 322 -6.94 -28.72 6.79
CA LEU A 322 -7.09 -29.87 7.71
C LEU A 322 -5.75 -30.42 8.22
N PHE A 323 -4.66 -30.23 7.49
CA PHE A 323 -3.34 -30.73 7.85
C PHE A 323 -2.38 -29.66 8.43
N TYR A 324 -2.82 -28.39 8.61
CA TYR A 324 -1.89 -27.25 8.88
C TYR A 324 -2.34 -26.26 9.94
N TRP A 325 -3.36 -26.62 10.76
CA TRP A 325 -3.73 -25.93 12.00
C TRP A 325 -3.36 -26.76 13.22
#